data_d6ef18cdf4dbd9c24df0f8b5c64fb5a3
#
_entry.id   d6ef18cdf4dbd9c24df0f8b5c64fb5a3
#
_cell.length_a   1.000
_cell.length_b   1.000
_cell.length_c   1.000
_cell.angle_alpha   90.00
_cell.angle_beta   90.00
_cell.angle_gamma   90.00
#
_symmetry.space_group_name_H-M   'P 1'
#
loop_
_entity.id
_entity.type
_entity.pdbx_description
1 polymer ?
#
loop_
_entity_poly.entity_id
_entity_poly.type
_entity_poly.pdbx_seq_one_letter_code
_entity_poly.pdbx_strand_id
1 'polypeptide(L)'
;MTEELEKWRQALHDSATQAIEMGWNVIPLSIDSKKPLIEWKEYQTKEVTHELVERWFRDGVGGNHLFNLAVLTGAVSGIVVVDCDSQEAVKYAERHNLTSPFVVETTRGKHFYFKHPGKGQQFRNKVGGVGRDWPAVDGLDFRGDGGYAVFPCSIKVKDKSIQHVYTWNIPDTFDLGDIDDYVWHGIADQAILPSEEEFSFGSLNLENVKAFNPEDSLP
;
A
#
# COMPACT_ATOMS: atom_id res chain seq x y z
N MET A 1 24.58 7.32 8.70
CA MET A 1 23.65 6.22 8.36
C MET A 1 24.51 4.97 8.22
N THR A 2 24.03 3.79 8.60
CA THR A 2 24.79 2.54 8.42
C THR A 2 24.72 2.10 6.96
N GLU A 3 25.69 1.31 6.49
CA GLU A 3 25.69 0.78 5.11
C GLU A 3 24.43 -0.05 4.78
N GLU A 4 23.94 -0.81 5.76
CA GLU A 4 22.70 -1.61 5.61
C GLU A 4 21.48 -0.71 5.41
N LEU A 5 21.42 0.41 6.12
CA LEU A 5 20.32 1.35 6.02
C LEU A 5 20.33 2.11 4.69
N GLU A 6 21.52 2.40 4.15
CA GLU A 6 21.65 2.97 2.80
C GLU A 6 21.19 1.97 1.72
N LYS A 7 21.60 0.70 1.83
CA LYS A 7 21.14 -0.35 0.91
C LYS A 7 19.63 -0.51 0.93
N TRP A 8 19.03 -0.49 2.11
CA TRP A 8 17.58 -0.53 2.24
C TRP A 8 16.91 0.70 1.61
N ARG A 9 17.42 1.89 1.87
CA ARG A 9 16.88 3.12 1.25
C ARG A 9 16.98 3.08 -0.26
N GLN A 10 18.07 2.57 -0.81
CA GLN A 10 18.23 2.40 -2.26
C GLN A 10 17.19 1.43 -2.81
N ALA A 11 17.00 0.27 -2.19
CA ALA A 11 15.99 -0.70 -2.61
C ALA A 11 14.56 -0.11 -2.56
N LEU A 12 14.27 0.71 -1.54
CA LEU A 12 12.99 1.40 -1.43
C LEU A 12 12.81 2.46 -2.53
N HIS A 13 13.86 3.19 -2.86
CA HIS A 13 13.87 4.16 -3.95
C HIS A 13 13.65 3.48 -5.31
N ASP A 14 14.36 2.39 -5.57
CA ASP A 14 14.20 1.62 -6.81
C ASP A 14 12.78 1.06 -6.95
N SER A 15 12.22 0.59 -5.85
CA SER A 15 10.83 0.12 -5.79
C SER A 15 9.82 1.24 -6.08
N ALA A 16 10.05 2.46 -5.57
CA ALA A 16 9.22 3.63 -5.88
C ALA A 16 9.31 4.01 -7.36
N THR A 17 10.53 4.02 -7.92
CA THR A 17 10.79 4.31 -9.33
C THR A 17 10.05 3.33 -10.23
N GLN A 18 10.16 2.04 -9.95
CA GLN A 18 9.44 0.99 -10.68
C GLN A 18 7.92 1.18 -10.61
N ALA A 19 7.38 1.55 -9.44
CA ALA A 19 5.95 1.82 -9.30
C ALA A 19 5.50 2.96 -10.22
N ILE A 20 6.26 4.06 -10.26
CA ILE A 20 5.95 5.21 -11.15
C ILE A 20 6.00 4.79 -12.63
N GLU A 21 6.97 3.98 -13.03
CA GLU A 21 7.07 3.44 -14.40
C GLU A 21 5.87 2.57 -14.78
N MET A 22 5.27 1.88 -13.80
CA MET A 22 4.01 1.15 -13.98
C MET A 22 2.76 2.03 -13.98
N GLY A 23 2.91 3.34 -13.79
CA GLY A 23 1.79 4.28 -13.67
C GLY A 23 1.10 4.25 -12.30
N TRP A 24 1.76 3.73 -11.27
CA TRP A 24 1.22 3.66 -9.91
C TRP A 24 1.69 4.85 -9.08
N ASN A 25 0.79 5.47 -8.36
CA ASN A 25 1.13 6.52 -7.41
C ASN A 25 1.59 5.94 -6.08
N VAL A 26 2.75 6.37 -5.62
CA VAL A 26 3.27 6.03 -4.29
C VAL A 26 3.28 7.24 -3.38
N ILE A 27 3.21 7.02 -2.08
CA ILE A 27 3.30 8.07 -1.06
C ILE A 27 4.19 7.62 0.09
N PRO A 28 4.93 8.56 0.73
CA PRO A 28 5.74 8.25 1.89
C PRO A 28 4.88 8.07 3.15
N LEU A 29 5.19 7.03 3.92
CA LEU A 29 4.56 6.71 5.19
C LEU A 29 5.53 6.85 6.35
N SER A 30 5.02 7.24 7.50
CA SER A 30 5.77 7.11 8.76
C SER A 30 6.17 5.66 8.98
N ILE A 31 7.44 5.45 9.34
CA ILE A 31 7.98 4.11 9.60
C ILE A 31 7.33 3.45 10.81
N ASP A 32 6.82 4.24 11.74
CA ASP A 32 6.24 3.80 13.01
C ASP A 32 4.76 3.51 12.93
N SER A 33 4.02 4.44 12.33
CA SER A 33 2.57 4.49 12.39
C SER A 33 1.88 4.10 11.09
N LYS A 34 2.64 3.95 9.99
CA LYS A 34 2.12 3.74 8.63
C LYS A 34 1.16 4.85 8.16
N LYS A 35 1.17 6.02 8.83
CA LYS A 35 0.40 7.19 8.40
C LYS A 35 1.17 7.92 7.30
N PRO A 36 0.48 8.51 6.30
CA PRO A 36 1.13 9.35 5.30
C PRO A 36 1.89 10.52 5.95
N LEU A 37 3.07 10.81 5.42
CA LEU A 37 3.92 11.94 5.84
C LEU A 37 3.63 13.22 5.06
N ILE A 38 2.72 13.17 4.11
CA ILE A 38 2.32 14.29 3.25
C ILE A 38 0.80 14.39 3.19
N GLU A 39 0.30 15.52 2.75
CA GLU A 39 -1.09 15.66 2.32
C GLU A 39 -1.28 14.88 1.01
N TRP A 40 -1.80 13.68 1.12
CA TRP A 40 -1.81 12.70 0.03
C TRP A 40 -3.10 12.67 -0.77
N LYS A 41 -4.18 13.29 -0.28
CA LYS A 41 -5.50 13.23 -0.95
C LYS A 41 -5.47 13.79 -2.37
N GLU A 42 -4.63 14.78 -2.64
CA GLU A 42 -4.47 15.34 -3.99
C GLU A 42 -3.96 14.29 -5.00
N TYR A 43 -3.13 13.35 -4.55
CA TYR A 43 -2.56 12.29 -5.38
C TYR A 43 -3.55 11.17 -5.74
N GLN A 44 -4.78 11.25 -5.27
CA GLN A 44 -5.88 10.42 -5.80
C GLN A 44 -6.31 10.83 -7.21
N THR A 45 -5.89 12.01 -7.66
CA THR A 45 -6.22 12.54 -9.00
C THR A 45 -5.02 13.15 -9.72
N LYS A 46 -3.91 13.35 -9.03
CA LYS A 46 -2.67 13.94 -9.53
C LYS A 46 -1.58 12.89 -9.56
N GLU A 47 -0.82 12.84 -10.63
CA GLU A 47 0.33 11.95 -10.72
C GLU A 47 1.42 12.31 -9.72
N VAL A 48 2.03 11.27 -9.15
CA VAL A 48 3.31 11.35 -8.46
C VAL A 48 4.40 11.19 -9.51
N THR A 49 5.30 12.20 -9.62
CA THR A 49 6.35 12.19 -10.62
C THR A 49 7.66 11.64 -10.08
N HIS A 50 8.54 11.17 -10.98
CA HIS A 50 9.92 10.77 -10.63
C HIS A 50 10.64 11.88 -9.86
N GLU A 51 10.53 13.15 -10.31
CA GLU A 51 11.18 14.28 -9.64
C GLU A 51 10.70 14.44 -8.19
N LEU A 52 9.42 14.21 -7.92
CA LEU A 52 8.88 14.26 -6.57
C LEU A 52 9.44 13.14 -5.70
N VAL A 53 9.52 11.91 -6.22
CA VAL A 53 10.14 10.77 -5.54
C VAL A 53 11.59 11.05 -5.23
N GLU A 54 12.39 11.49 -6.22
CA GLU A 54 13.78 11.87 -6.05
C GLU A 54 13.97 12.91 -4.93
N ARG A 55 13.09 13.91 -4.89
CA ARG A 55 13.11 14.93 -3.84
C ARG A 55 12.87 14.34 -2.45
N TRP A 56 11.92 13.40 -2.28
CA TRP A 56 11.69 12.75 -0.99
C TRP A 56 12.92 11.98 -0.50
N PHE A 57 13.59 11.28 -1.40
CA PHE A 57 14.78 10.50 -1.03
C PHE A 57 16.01 11.40 -0.80
N ARG A 58 16.16 12.50 -1.53
CA ARG A 58 17.28 13.45 -1.36
C ARG A 58 17.11 14.32 -0.12
N ASP A 59 15.96 14.96 0.02
CA ASP A 59 15.75 16.05 0.99
C ASP A 59 15.04 15.56 2.26
N GLY A 60 14.49 14.35 2.23
CA GLY A 60 13.60 13.85 3.25
C GLY A 60 12.17 14.35 3.11
N VAL A 61 11.27 13.86 3.94
CA VAL A 61 9.86 14.24 3.99
C VAL A 61 9.54 14.79 5.37
N GLY A 62 9.26 16.10 5.47
CA GLY A 62 9.08 16.75 6.77
C GLY A 62 10.29 16.58 7.70
N GLY A 63 11.51 16.58 7.13
CA GLY A 63 12.75 16.34 7.87
C GLY A 63 13.04 14.87 8.20
N ASN A 64 12.17 13.94 7.79
CA ASN A 64 12.38 12.50 7.95
C ASN A 64 13.08 11.94 6.72
N HIS A 65 14.27 11.39 6.90
CA HIS A 65 15.00 10.65 5.86
C HIS A 65 14.71 9.15 5.87
N LEU A 66 14.00 8.67 6.88
CA LEU A 66 13.56 7.28 7.03
C LEU A 66 12.04 7.24 6.98
N PHE A 67 11.53 6.63 5.94
CA PHE A 67 10.09 6.46 5.73
C PHE A 67 9.83 5.16 4.97
N ASN A 68 8.64 4.65 5.09
CA ASN A 68 8.10 3.58 4.26
C ASN A 68 7.38 4.17 3.05
N LEU A 69 6.91 3.30 2.17
CA LEU A 69 6.06 3.66 1.05
C LEU A 69 4.72 2.94 1.13
N ALA A 70 3.70 3.57 0.58
CA ALA A 70 2.46 2.93 0.19
C ALA A 70 2.17 3.22 -1.28
N VAL A 71 1.48 2.31 -1.94
CA VAL A 71 0.87 2.54 -3.23
C VAL A 71 -0.57 3.00 -3.02
N LEU A 72 -0.99 4.05 -3.72
CA LEU A 72 -2.39 4.47 -3.74
C LEU A 72 -3.19 3.46 -4.56
N THR A 73 -4.33 3.03 -4.03
CA THR A 73 -5.23 2.10 -4.71
C THR A 73 -6.39 2.84 -5.38
N GLY A 74 -7.09 2.16 -6.25
CA GLY A 74 -8.21 2.70 -7.01
C GLY A 74 -7.82 3.10 -8.44
N ALA A 75 -8.69 3.86 -9.07
CA ALA A 75 -8.54 4.26 -10.49
C ALA A 75 -7.27 5.05 -10.78
N VAL A 76 -6.67 5.72 -9.78
CA VAL A 76 -5.46 6.53 -9.94
C VAL A 76 -4.24 5.68 -10.31
N SER A 77 -4.10 4.50 -9.72
CA SER A 77 -3.02 3.54 -10.01
C SER A 77 -3.51 2.35 -10.84
N GLY A 78 -4.79 2.28 -11.15
CA GLY A 78 -5.38 1.16 -11.88
C GLY A 78 -5.38 -0.17 -11.13
N ILE A 79 -5.23 -0.15 -9.81
CA ILE A 79 -5.13 -1.34 -8.97
C ILE A 79 -6.05 -1.26 -7.75
N VAL A 80 -6.37 -2.42 -7.23
CA VAL A 80 -7.01 -2.62 -5.94
C VAL A 80 -6.34 -3.77 -5.22
N VAL A 81 -6.53 -3.84 -3.90
CA VAL A 81 -5.84 -4.83 -3.07
C VAL A 81 -6.84 -5.51 -2.14
N VAL A 82 -6.79 -6.83 -2.11
CA VAL A 82 -7.36 -7.64 -1.04
C VAL A 82 -6.26 -7.80 0.01
N ASP A 83 -6.45 -7.17 1.14
CA ASP A 83 -5.51 -7.10 2.26
C ASP A 83 -5.92 -8.13 3.33
N CYS A 84 -5.12 -9.17 3.45
CA CYS A 84 -5.33 -10.25 4.41
C CYS A 84 -4.36 -10.10 5.57
N ASP A 85 -4.84 -9.62 6.70
CA ASP A 85 -4.05 -9.33 7.92
C ASP A 85 -4.01 -10.52 8.92
N SER A 86 -4.49 -11.70 8.52
CA SER A 86 -4.44 -12.93 9.30
C SER A 86 -4.37 -14.17 8.42
N GLN A 87 -3.92 -15.30 8.99
CA GLN A 87 -3.91 -16.58 8.26
C GLN A 87 -5.33 -17.08 7.94
N GLU A 88 -6.31 -16.74 8.77
CA GLU A 88 -7.73 -17.02 8.51
C GLU A 88 -8.23 -16.25 7.30
N ALA A 89 -7.88 -14.96 7.20
CA ALA A 89 -8.23 -14.13 6.06
C ALA A 89 -7.55 -14.64 4.77
N VAL A 90 -6.28 -15.06 4.82
CA VAL A 90 -5.60 -15.68 3.67
C VAL A 90 -6.33 -16.94 3.21
N LYS A 91 -6.63 -17.86 4.13
CA LYS A 91 -7.38 -19.09 3.81
C LYS A 91 -8.79 -18.80 3.28
N TYR A 92 -9.42 -17.73 3.79
CA TYR A 92 -10.71 -17.31 3.28
C TYR A 92 -10.58 -16.80 1.84
N ALA A 93 -9.60 -15.94 1.57
CA ALA A 93 -9.34 -15.44 0.23
C ALA A 93 -9.06 -16.57 -0.76
N GLU A 94 -8.22 -17.54 -0.39
CA GLU A 94 -7.94 -18.72 -1.20
C GLU A 94 -9.20 -19.55 -1.54
N ARG A 95 -10.07 -19.79 -0.55
CA ARG A 95 -11.31 -20.56 -0.75
C ARG A 95 -12.35 -19.87 -1.63
N HIS A 96 -12.28 -18.54 -1.70
CA HIS A 96 -13.26 -17.73 -2.42
C HIS A 96 -12.70 -17.08 -3.70
N ASN A 97 -11.54 -17.55 -4.18
CA ASN A 97 -10.87 -17.04 -5.38
C ASN A 97 -10.58 -15.53 -5.32
N LEU A 98 -10.28 -15.01 -4.11
CA LEU A 98 -9.87 -13.63 -3.87
C LEU A 98 -8.34 -13.51 -3.84
N THR A 99 -7.65 -14.36 -4.58
CA THR A 99 -6.19 -14.38 -4.69
C THR A 99 -5.75 -14.05 -6.10
N SER A 100 -4.55 -13.50 -6.21
CA SER A 100 -3.87 -13.28 -7.48
C SER A 100 -2.43 -13.75 -7.36
N PRO A 101 -1.72 -14.01 -8.46
CA PRO A 101 -0.29 -14.31 -8.40
C PRO A 101 0.56 -13.09 -8.07
N PHE A 102 0.01 -11.88 -8.16
CA PHE A 102 0.70 -10.66 -7.77
C PHE A 102 0.49 -10.41 -6.27
N VAL A 103 1.43 -10.88 -5.46
CA VAL A 103 1.31 -10.94 -4.00
C VAL A 103 2.42 -10.13 -3.33
N VAL A 104 2.06 -9.45 -2.26
CA VAL A 104 3.02 -8.88 -1.31
C VAL A 104 2.89 -9.63 0.02
N GLU A 105 3.99 -10.22 0.46
CA GLU A 105 4.07 -10.85 1.79
C GLU A 105 4.14 -9.76 2.87
N THR A 106 3.27 -9.88 3.85
CA THR A 106 3.20 -8.94 4.98
C THR A 106 3.57 -9.62 6.29
N THR A 107 3.62 -8.89 7.37
CA THR A 107 3.97 -9.45 8.70
C THR A 107 3.02 -10.56 9.15
N ARG A 108 1.74 -10.50 8.79
CA ARG A 108 0.69 -11.38 9.32
C ARG A 108 -0.06 -12.15 8.25
N GLY A 109 0.11 -11.77 6.99
CA GLY A 109 -0.63 -12.35 5.89
C GLY A 109 -0.14 -11.84 4.55
N LYS A 110 -1.05 -11.46 3.67
CA LYS A 110 -0.76 -11.16 2.27
C LYS A 110 -1.60 -10.02 1.74
N HIS A 111 -1.04 -9.25 0.80
CA HIS A 111 -1.80 -8.37 -0.08
C HIS A 111 -1.88 -9.03 -1.46
N PHE A 112 -3.09 -9.28 -1.95
CA PHE A 112 -3.34 -9.75 -3.31
C PHE A 112 -3.75 -8.55 -4.17
N TYR A 113 -3.00 -8.30 -5.24
CA TYR A 113 -3.21 -7.17 -6.13
C TYR A 113 -4.07 -7.58 -7.32
N PHE A 114 -5.00 -6.71 -7.70
CA PHE A 114 -5.88 -6.91 -8.85
C PHE A 114 -5.97 -5.63 -9.64
N LYS A 115 -6.26 -5.73 -10.94
CA LYS A 115 -6.55 -4.59 -11.77
C LYS A 115 -7.85 -3.91 -11.33
N HIS A 116 -7.82 -2.59 -11.22
CA HIS A 116 -9.05 -1.81 -11.06
C HIS A 116 -9.90 -1.91 -12.34
N PRO A 117 -11.22 -2.17 -12.26
CA PRO A 117 -12.05 -2.42 -13.45
C PRO A 117 -12.27 -1.22 -14.38
N GLY A 118 -11.69 -0.09 -14.04
CA GLY A 118 -11.65 1.07 -14.93
C GLY A 118 -12.58 2.23 -14.53
N LYS A 119 -12.56 3.26 -15.35
CA LYS A 119 -13.31 4.50 -15.13
C LYS A 119 -14.81 4.25 -15.20
N GLY A 120 -15.57 4.83 -14.28
CA GLY A 120 -17.03 4.75 -14.22
C GLY A 120 -17.58 3.86 -13.13
N GLN A 121 -16.74 3.06 -12.50
CA GLN A 121 -17.11 2.30 -11.30
C GLN A 121 -16.28 2.79 -10.12
N GLN A 122 -16.88 2.93 -8.96
CA GLN A 122 -16.21 3.28 -7.72
C GLN A 122 -16.14 2.06 -6.81
N PHE A 123 -14.93 1.72 -6.42
CA PHE A 123 -14.65 0.63 -5.50
C PHE A 123 -13.96 1.17 -4.28
N ARG A 124 -14.74 1.56 -3.29
CA ARG A 124 -14.20 2.16 -2.06
C ARG A 124 -13.62 1.11 -1.13
N ASN A 125 -12.79 1.57 -0.22
CA ASN A 125 -12.24 0.72 0.84
C ASN A 125 -13.34 0.07 1.68
N LYS A 126 -13.08 -1.16 2.14
CA LYS A 126 -13.90 -1.84 3.12
C LYS A 126 -13.05 -2.56 4.14
N VAL A 127 -13.41 -2.46 5.39
CA VAL A 127 -12.82 -3.19 6.50
C VAL A 127 -13.69 -4.40 6.83
N GLY A 128 -13.06 -5.54 7.11
CA GLY A 128 -13.75 -6.76 7.49
C GLY A 128 -14.50 -7.44 6.35
N GLY A 129 -14.06 -7.29 5.11
CA GLY A 129 -14.65 -7.96 3.96
C GLY A 129 -14.34 -7.29 2.64
N VAL A 130 -14.87 -7.81 1.55
CA VAL A 130 -14.55 -7.36 0.18
C VAL A 130 -15.74 -6.77 -0.59
N GLY A 131 -16.94 -6.84 -0.06
CA GLY A 131 -18.12 -6.33 -0.74
C GLY A 131 -19.33 -6.22 0.18
N ARG A 132 -20.42 -5.65 -0.31
CA ARG A 132 -21.65 -5.40 0.47
C ARG A 132 -22.26 -6.68 1.01
N ASP A 133 -22.36 -7.70 0.17
CA ASP A 133 -23.08 -8.96 0.45
C ASP A 133 -22.13 -10.07 0.94
N TRP A 134 -20.87 -9.75 1.13
CA TRP A 134 -19.89 -10.67 1.69
C TRP A 134 -19.96 -10.67 3.22
N PRO A 135 -19.82 -11.83 3.86
CA PRO A 135 -19.76 -11.89 5.32
C PRO A 135 -18.55 -11.10 5.82
N ALA A 136 -18.68 -10.54 7.01
CA ALA A 136 -17.54 -9.94 7.70
C ALA A 136 -16.52 -11.03 8.03
N VAL A 137 -15.26 -10.79 7.67
CA VAL A 137 -14.14 -11.68 7.95
C VAL A 137 -13.05 -10.87 8.62
N ASP A 138 -12.70 -11.24 9.84
CA ASP A 138 -11.68 -10.53 10.60
C ASP A 138 -10.32 -10.59 9.90
N GLY A 139 -9.68 -9.42 9.76
CA GLY A 139 -8.42 -9.28 9.06
C GLY A 139 -8.49 -9.41 7.54
N LEU A 140 -9.69 -9.36 6.94
CA LEU A 140 -9.88 -9.28 5.49
C LEU A 140 -10.37 -7.89 5.13
N ASP A 141 -9.53 -7.08 4.52
CA ASP A 141 -9.85 -5.74 4.09
C ASP A 141 -9.75 -5.60 2.57
N PHE A 142 -10.50 -4.66 2.04
CA PHE A 142 -10.44 -4.28 0.64
C PHE A 142 -9.95 -2.83 0.51
N ARG A 143 -8.90 -2.62 -0.30
CA ARG A 143 -8.32 -1.33 -0.61
C ARG A 143 -8.64 -0.96 -2.06
N GLY A 144 -9.56 -0.05 -2.22
CA GLY A 144 -10.02 0.46 -3.51
C GLY A 144 -9.77 1.96 -3.66
N ASP A 145 -10.73 2.68 -4.27
CA ASP A 145 -10.65 4.12 -4.47
C ASP A 145 -10.56 4.86 -3.13
N GLY A 146 -9.60 5.77 -3.04
CA GLY A 146 -9.33 6.53 -1.81
C GLY A 146 -8.55 5.75 -0.76
N GLY A 147 -7.97 4.60 -1.11
CA GLY A 147 -7.16 3.78 -0.23
C GLY A 147 -5.68 3.79 -0.57
N TYR A 148 -4.93 3.07 0.26
CA TYR A 148 -3.53 2.73 0.01
C TYR A 148 -3.15 1.42 0.68
N ALA A 149 -2.12 0.77 0.17
CA ALA A 149 -1.52 -0.42 0.75
C ALA A 149 -0.02 -0.22 0.94
N VAL A 150 0.54 -0.76 2.03
CA VAL A 150 1.99 -0.70 2.26
C VAL A 150 2.72 -1.38 1.12
N PHE A 151 3.71 -0.68 0.55
CA PHE A 151 4.41 -1.10 -0.65
C PHE A 151 5.66 -1.92 -0.32
N PRO A 152 6.12 -2.80 -1.21
CA PRO A 152 7.33 -3.59 -1.04
C PRO A 152 8.58 -2.77 -0.73
N CYS A 153 9.56 -3.41 -0.14
CA CYS A 153 10.73 -2.82 0.49
C CYS A 153 10.44 -1.97 1.73
N SER A 154 9.17 -1.68 2.05
CA SER A 154 8.81 -1.11 3.34
C SER A 154 9.12 -2.08 4.48
N ILE A 155 9.40 -1.54 5.65
CA ILE A 155 9.76 -2.33 6.84
C ILE A 155 8.77 -2.14 7.97
N LYS A 156 8.61 -3.17 8.78
CA LYS A 156 7.98 -3.07 10.09
C LYS A 156 9.06 -3.03 11.15
N VAL A 157 9.06 -1.98 11.94
CA VAL A 157 9.98 -1.80 13.05
C VAL A 157 9.24 -1.98 14.37
N LYS A 158 9.87 -2.65 15.33
CA LYS A 158 9.43 -2.76 16.71
C LYS A 158 10.67 -2.80 17.61
N ASP A 159 10.63 -2.07 18.71
CA ASP A 159 11.74 -2.02 19.69
C ASP A 159 13.10 -1.71 19.02
N LYS A 160 13.10 -0.76 18.06
CA LYS A 160 14.28 -0.35 17.26
C LYS A 160 14.88 -1.48 16.38
N SER A 161 14.15 -2.57 16.18
CA SER A 161 14.59 -3.69 15.35
C SER A 161 13.62 -3.91 14.19
N ILE A 162 14.17 -4.21 13.01
CA ILE A 162 13.36 -4.60 11.85
C ILE A 162 12.79 -5.98 12.12
N GLN A 163 11.47 -6.09 12.13
CA GLN A 163 10.73 -7.33 12.36
C GLN A 163 10.31 -8.00 11.06
N HIS A 164 10.15 -7.22 10.00
CA HIS A 164 9.68 -7.71 8.71
C HIS A 164 10.02 -6.72 7.60
N VAL A 165 10.28 -7.23 6.41
CA VAL A 165 10.36 -6.48 5.17
C VAL A 165 9.21 -6.94 4.28
N TYR A 166 8.42 -6.02 3.76
CA TYR A 166 7.37 -6.32 2.79
C TYR A 166 8.02 -6.68 1.45
N THR A 167 7.77 -7.88 0.96
CA THR A 167 8.40 -8.40 -0.25
C THR A 167 7.38 -8.83 -1.28
N TRP A 168 7.73 -8.66 -2.55
CA TRP A 168 7.00 -9.28 -3.65
C TRP A 168 7.18 -10.79 -3.61
N ASN A 169 6.10 -11.50 -3.83
CA ASN A 169 6.10 -12.93 -4.13
C ASN A 169 5.34 -13.12 -5.45
N ILE A 170 6.07 -12.95 -6.53
CA ILE A 170 5.55 -13.03 -7.90
C ILE A 170 6.32 -14.14 -8.60
N PRO A 171 5.67 -15.06 -9.33
CA PRO A 171 6.36 -16.08 -10.12
C PRO A 171 7.29 -15.44 -11.17
N ASP A 172 8.47 -16.02 -11.38
CA ASP A 172 9.48 -15.53 -12.34
C ASP A 172 8.94 -15.40 -13.77
N THR A 173 7.91 -16.16 -14.09
CA THR A 173 7.24 -16.14 -15.40
C THR A 173 6.08 -15.16 -15.48
N PHE A 174 5.76 -14.46 -14.39
CA PHE A 174 4.64 -13.54 -14.31
C PHE A 174 5.09 -12.13 -14.69
N ASP A 175 4.48 -11.54 -15.71
CA ASP A 175 4.67 -10.14 -16.04
C ASP A 175 3.70 -9.27 -15.21
N LEU A 176 4.14 -8.09 -14.78
CA LEU A 176 3.28 -7.12 -14.10
C LEU A 176 2.08 -6.70 -14.99
N GLY A 177 2.23 -6.78 -16.32
CA GLY A 177 1.13 -6.61 -17.27
C GLY A 177 0.03 -7.66 -17.12
N ASP A 178 0.37 -8.86 -16.66
CA ASP A 178 -0.56 -9.99 -16.52
C ASP A 178 -1.58 -9.79 -15.39
N ILE A 179 -1.40 -8.79 -14.51
CA ILE A 179 -2.41 -8.42 -13.53
C ILE A 179 -3.74 -8.07 -14.18
N ASP A 180 -3.72 -7.71 -15.46
CA ASP A 180 -4.88 -7.42 -16.27
C ASP A 180 -5.79 -8.63 -16.45
N ASP A 181 -5.25 -9.83 -16.47
CA ASP A 181 -6.00 -11.07 -16.66
C ASP A 181 -6.71 -11.54 -15.38
N TYR A 182 -6.27 -11.00 -14.22
CA TYR A 182 -6.88 -11.29 -12.92
C TYR A 182 -7.98 -10.30 -12.61
N VAL A 183 -9.02 -10.31 -13.44
CA VAL A 183 -10.21 -9.53 -13.20
C VAL A 183 -11.14 -10.29 -12.24
N TRP A 184 -11.27 -9.81 -11.06
CA TRP A 184 -12.38 -9.77 -10.15
C TRP A 184 -13.57 -10.70 -10.38
N HIS A 185 -13.44 -11.97 -10.52
CA HIS A 185 -14.60 -12.83 -10.44
C HIS A 185 -15.17 -12.75 -9.01
N GLY A 186 -16.12 -11.85 -8.81
CA GLY A 186 -16.91 -11.78 -7.60
C GLY A 186 -16.69 -10.55 -6.69
N ILE A 187 -15.71 -9.67 -6.95
CA ILE A 187 -15.58 -8.42 -6.20
C ILE A 187 -16.27 -7.27 -6.94
N ALA A 188 -16.25 -7.27 -8.27
CA ALA A 188 -16.66 -6.16 -9.11
C ALA A 188 -18.10 -5.69 -8.87
N ASP A 189 -19.03 -6.60 -8.72
CA ASP A 189 -20.45 -6.25 -8.56
C ASP A 189 -20.82 -5.81 -7.15
N GLN A 190 -19.91 -5.92 -6.19
CA GLN A 190 -20.23 -5.84 -4.77
C GLN A 190 -19.49 -4.77 -3.98
N ALA A 191 -18.47 -4.14 -4.61
CA ALA A 191 -17.59 -3.19 -3.91
C ALA A 191 -18.07 -1.73 -3.97
N ILE A 192 -19.30 -1.45 -4.34
CA ILE A 192 -19.86 -0.10 -4.28
C ILE A 192 -20.15 0.24 -2.81
N LEU A 193 -19.31 1.03 -2.21
CA LEU A 193 -19.41 1.35 -0.80
C LEU A 193 -19.71 2.84 -0.57
N PRO A 194 -20.67 3.15 0.30
CA PRO A 194 -20.75 4.46 0.88
C PRO A 194 -19.94 4.48 2.18
N SER A 195 -19.05 5.39 2.32
CA SER A 195 -18.50 5.98 3.53
C SER A 195 -16.98 6.09 3.57
N GLU A 196 -16.56 7.27 4.01
CA GLU A 196 -15.18 7.60 4.36
C GLU A 196 -14.91 7.04 5.77
N GLU A 197 -14.32 5.88 5.89
CA GLU A 197 -13.73 5.43 7.14
C GLU A 197 -12.23 5.65 7.10
N GLU A 198 -11.73 6.45 8.03
CA GLU A 198 -10.29 6.58 8.26
C GLU A 198 -9.75 5.28 8.85
N PHE A 199 -8.80 4.67 8.16
CA PHE A 199 -8.13 3.49 8.65
C PHE A 199 -7.13 3.88 9.74
N SER A 200 -7.35 3.38 10.94
CA SER A 200 -6.41 3.47 12.04
C SER A 200 -5.51 2.23 12.05
N PHE A 201 -4.24 2.41 11.71
CA PHE A 201 -3.23 1.40 12.01
C PHE A 201 -2.67 1.65 13.41
N GLY A 202 -2.48 0.58 14.19
CA GLY A 202 -1.92 0.67 15.54
C GLY A 202 -0.59 1.45 15.56
N SER A 203 -0.46 2.37 16.49
CA SER A 203 0.72 3.19 16.66
C SER A 203 1.92 2.36 17.17
N LEU A 204 3.03 2.45 16.49
CA LEU A 204 4.34 2.04 17.00
C LEU A 204 5.08 3.31 17.42
N ASN A 205 5.60 3.34 18.62
CA ASN A 205 6.30 4.51 19.16
C ASN A 205 7.82 4.28 19.02
N LEU A 206 8.48 5.03 18.12
CA LEU A 206 9.94 5.06 18.00
C LEU A 206 10.44 6.40 18.53
N GLU A 207 11.09 6.44 19.66
CA GLU A 207 11.51 7.65 20.38
C GLU A 207 12.40 8.63 19.61
N ASN A 208 12.86 8.29 18.41
CA ASN A 208 13.77 9.11 17.62
C ASN A 208 13.23 9.57 16.27
N VAL A 209 11.95 9.34 15.99
CA VAL A 209 11.29 9.89 14.79
C VAL A 209 10.57 11.15 15.21
N LYS A 210 10.98 12.29 14.68
CA LYS A 210 10.27 13.55 14.93
C LYS A 210 8.82 13.39 14.50
N ALA A 211 7.90 13.73 15.38
CA ALA A 211 6.49 13.83 15.03
C ALA A 211 6.34 14.79 13.84
N PHE A 212 5.63 14.35 12.82
CA PHE A 212 5.30 15.18 11.67
C PHE A 212 4.46 16.38 12.15
N ASN A 213 4.96 17.59 11.93
CA ASN A 213 4.18 18.80 12.07
C ASN A 213 3.80 19.29 10.67
N PRO A 214 2.50 19.34 10.31
CA PRO A 214 2.04 19.81 9.00
C PRO A 214 2.53 21.21 8.62
N GLU A 215 2.83 22.05 9.61
CA GLU A 215 3.33 23.42 9.42
C GLU A 215 4.81 23.47 9.00
N ASP A 216 5.58 22.38 9.20
CA ASP A 216 6.98 22.29 8.81
C ASP A 216 7.18 21.89 7.34
N SER A 217 6.10 21.64 6.59
CA SER A 217 6.15 21.05 5.24
C SER A 217 5.88 22.01 4.09
N LEU A 218 5.85 23.33 4.34
CA LEU A 218 5.68 24.34 3.28
C LEU A 218 6.92 25.22 3.18
N PRO A 219 7.58 25.32 2.00
CA PRO A 219 8.31 26.52 1.60
C PRO A 219 7.34 27.58 1.11
#